data_565ec7b17a0715ec70b5f9e1c83b0142
#
_entry.id   565ec7b17a0715ec70b5f9e1c83b0142
#
_cell.length_a   1.000
_cell.length_b   1.000
_cell.length_c   1.000
_cell.angle_alpha   90.00
_cell.angle_beta   90.00
_cell.angle_gamma   90.00
#
_symmetry.space_group_name_H-M   'P 1'
#
loop_
_entity.id
_entity.type
_entity.pdbx_description
1 polymer ?
#
loop_
_entity_poly.entity_id
_entity_poly.type
_entity_poly.pdbx_seq_one_letter_code
_entity_poly.pdbx_strand_id
1 'polypeptide(L)'
;MTTILGAAVSGMVHNQVVLDTVGDNLANVQSAAFKRTRIIAEGRPDRTLTPENSRLGVAESTLDPIFDVGSAEMTGDELHFMVNDDSFFRVRDFDGEVVYTRLGKLSADYLGSITAFRGRQLEPPIETGEGMTAFAIDPSGVLSGRTQDGTVETLGQITLVRFMNPSALESLGDGLYRESVNSGASFEGVPGDGSFSTITPGALESSNVDMAREFTEMIIAQRAYQASVRAFSVGDSMLATATDLTR
;
A
#
# COMPACT_ATOMS: atom_id res chain seq x y z
N MET A 1 -34.15 20.90 -7.37
CA MET A 1 -33.02 21.82 -7.12
C MET A 1 -32.10 21.34 -6.00
N THR A 2 -32.60 20.72 -4.94
CA THR A 2 -31.77 20.08 -3.89
C THR A 2 -30.81 19.03 -4.41
N THR A 3 -31.13 18.39 -5.54
CA THR A 3 -30.29 17.34 -6.17
C THR A 3 -28.99 17.90 -6.77
N ILE A 4 -29.01 19.11 -7.34
CA ILE A 4 -27.81 19.76 -7.92
C ILE A 4 -26.81 20.11 -6.82
N LEU A 5 -27.30 20.68 -5.71
CA LEU A 5 -26.45 20.98 -4.56
C LEU A 5 -25.84 19.71 -3.93
N GLY A 6 -26.64 18.64 -3.80
CA GLY A 6 -26.15 17.36 -3.32
C GLY A 6 -25.08 16.76 -4.22
N ALA A 7 -25.26 16.80 -5.54
CA ALA A 7 -24.27 16.33 -6.50
C ALA A 7 -22.96 17.17 -6.47
N ALA A 8 -23.09 18.50 -6.33
CA ALA A 8 -21.95 19.39 -6.22
C ALA A 8 -21.14 19.12 -4.93
N VAL A 9 -21.82 18.92 -3.79
CA VAL A 9 -21.17 18.59 -2.51
C VAL A 9 -20.48 17.23 -2.59
N SER A 10 -21.15 16.19 -3.11
CA SER A 10 -20.51 14.87 -3.26
C SER A 10 -19.29 14.93 -4.18
N GLY A 11 -19.35 15.73 -5.26
CA GLY A 11 -18.19 15.96 -6.14
C GLY A 11 -17.05 16.70 -5.44
N MET A 12 -17.34 17.67 -4.57
CA MET A 12 -16.31 18.33 -3.75
C MET A 12 -15.64 17.35 -2.79
N VAL A 13 -16.42 16.57 -2.04
CA VAL A 13 -15.90 15.57 -1.09
C VAL A 13 -15.05 14.53 -1.81
N HIS A 14 -15.53 14.01 -2.94
CA HIS A 14 -14.76 13.05 -3.74
C HIS A 14 -13.41 13.63 -4.18
N ASN A 15 -13.41 14.82 -4.78
CA ASN A 15 -12.17 15.44 -5.25
C ASN A 15 -11.23 15.82 -4.10
N GLN A 16 -11.75 16.09 -2.90
CA GLN A 16 -10.92 16.29 -1.72
C GLN A 16 -10.22 14.99 -1.32
N VAL A 17 -10.94 13.86 -1.27
CA VAL A 17 -10.34 12.55 -0.99
C VAL A 17 -9.29 12.18 -2.04
N VAL A 18 -9.52 12.51 -3.33
CA VAL A 18 -8.50 12.34 -4.39
C VAL A 18 -7.26 13.18 -4.10
N LEU A 19 -7.42 14.46 -3.72
CA LEU A 19 -6.29 15.33 -3.39
C LEU A 19 -5.49 14.83 -2.20
N ASP A 20 -6.17 14.35 -1.17
CA ASP A 20 -5.54 13.79 0.04
C ASP A 20 -4.75 12.53 -0.33
N THR A 21 -5.32 11.61 -1.12
CA THR A 21 -4.65 10.38 -1.56
C THR A 21 -3.45 10.64 -2.46
N VAL A 22 -3.55 11.58 -3.40
CA VAL A 22 -2.43 12.00 -4.25
C VAL A 22 -1.33 12.66 -3.41
N GLY A 23 -1.72 13.44 -2.41
CA GLY A 23 -0.78 14.02 -1.44
C GLY A 23 0.00 12.95 -0.67
N ASP A 24 -0.69 11.91 -0.19
CA ASP A 24 -0.08 10.77 0.49
C ASP A 24 0.86 9.99 -0.43
N ASN A 25 0.44 9.71 -1.67
CA ASN A 25 1.30 9.06 -2.66
C ASN A 25 2.58 9.87 -2.91
N LEU A 26 2.46 11.18 -3.11
CA LEU A 26 3.59 12.06 -3.38
C LEU A 26 4.53 12.18 -2.17
N ALA A 27 4.00 12.25 -0.96
CA ALA A 27 4.79 12.29 0.26
C ALA A 27 5.64 11.02 0.43
N ASN A 28 5.15 9.87 -0.07
CA ASN A 28 5.77 8.56 0.07
C ASN A 28 6.50 8.08 -1.20
N VAL A 29 6.77 8.96 -2.18
CA VAL A 29 7.48 8.58 -3.41
C VAL A 29 8.90 8.04 -3.16
N GLN A 30 9.55 8.46 -2.07
CA GLN A 30 10.88 7.99 -1.66
C GLN A 30 10.84 6.93 -0.55
N SER A 31 9.65 6.52 -0.12
CA SER A 31 9.50 5.50 0.91
C SER A 31 9.67 4.11 0.30
N ALA A 32 10.61 3.32 0.82
CA ALA A 32 10.85 1.96 0.36
C ALA A 32 9.59 1.09 0.54
N ALA A 33 9.30 0.24 -0.44
CA ALA A 33 8.15 -0.67 -0.51
C ALA A 33 6.77 0.01 -0.39
N PHE A 34 6.69 1.34 -0.53
CA PHE A 34 5.41 2.02 -0.55
C PHE A 34 4.61 1.65 -1.81
N LYS A 35 3.32 1.44 -1.63
CA LYS A 35 2.39 1.09 -2.71
C LYS A 35 1.42 2.24 -2.96
N ARG A 36 1.42 2.69 -4.21
CA ARG A 36 0.50 3.71 -4.68
C ARG A 36 -0.93 3.30 -4.38
N THR A 37 -1.70 4.20 -3.82
CA THR A 37 -3.13 4.02 -3.61
C THR A 37 -3.90 4.84 -4.61
N ARG A 38 -4.92 4.27 -5.22
CA ARG A 38 -5.87 4.98 -6.08
C ARG A 38 -7.25 4.98 -5.47
N ILE A 39 -8.08 5.90 -5.93
CA ILE A 39 -9.48 5.98 -5.54
C ILE A 39 -10.34 5.39 -6.65
N ILE A 40 -11.20 4.45 -6.27
CA ILE A 40 -12.27 3.95 -7.12
C ILE A 40 -13.56 4.63 -6.68
N ALA A 41 -14.14 5.42 -7.59
CA ALA A 41 -15.43 6.04 -7.36
C ALA A 41 -16.54 5.16 -7.90
N GLU A 42 -17.47 4.76 -7.05
CA GLU A 42 -18.69 4.09 -7.48
C GLU A 42 -19.83 5.08 -7.57
N GLY A 43 -20.53 5.10 -8.72
CA GLY A 43 -21.75 5.88 -8.86
C GLY A 43 -22.87 5.26 -8.03
N ARG A 44 -23.54 6.07 -7.20
CA ARG A 44 -24.66 5.60 -6.36
C ARG A 44 -25.89 5.32 -7.21
N PRO A 45 -26.33 4.06 -7.37
CA PRO A 45 -27.69 3.80 -7.81
C PRO A 45 -28.63 3.99 -6.63
N ASP A 46 -29.41 5.07 -6.61
CA ASP A 46 -30.49 5.19 -5.63
C ASP A 46 -31.57 4.15 -5.94
N ARG A 47 -31.67 3.13 -5.08
CA ARG A 47 -32.63 2.04 -5.19
C ARG A 47 -34.10 2.45 -4.94
N THR A 48 -34.34 3.69 -4.50
CA THR A 48 -35.66 4.17 -4.08
C THR A 48 -36.32 5.10 -5.10
N LEU A 49 -35.59 5.51 -6.14
CA LEU A 49 -36.09 6.43 -7.15
C LEU A 49 -36.26 5.75 -8.52
N THR A 50 -37.26 6.19 -9.27
CA THR A 50 -37.51 5.73 -10.66
C THR A 50 -36.30 6.00 -11.56
N PRO A 51 -36.11 5.22 -12.67
CA PRO A 51 -34.91 5.30 -13.52
C PRO A 51 -34.54 6.70 -14.03
N GLU A 52 -35.45 7.65 -14.02
CA GLU A 52 -35.23 9.03 -14.46
C GLU A 52 -34.55 9.93 -13.43
N ASN A 53 -34.50 9.56 -12.13
CA ASN A 53 -34.00 10.39 -11.05
C ASN A 53 -32.77 9.76 -10.30
N SER A 54 -32.19 8.68 -10.80
CA SER A 54 -31.19 7.88 -10.11
C SER A 54 -29.74 8.40 -10.20
N ARG A 55 -29.51 9.66 -10.59
CA ARG A 55 -28.17 10.24 -10.77
C ARG A 55 -27.84 11.25 -9.69
N LEU A 56 -27.56 10.79 -8.49
CA LEU A 56 -27.26 11.66 -7.36
C LEU A 56 -25.81 11.46 -6.86
N GLY A 57 -24.84 11.96 -7.64
CA GLY A 57 -23.47 12.14 -7.15
C GLY A 57 -22.61 10.89 -7.07
N VAL A 58 -21.44 11.04 -6.46
CA VAL A 58 -20.50 9.96 -6.14
C VAL A 58 -20.93 9.34 -4.81
N ALA A 59 -20.99 8.00 -4.76
CA ALA A 59 -21.51 7.32 -3.57
C ALA A 59 -20.44 7.09 -2.54
N GLU A 60 -19.45 6.35 -2.91
CA GLU A 60 -18.41 5.89 -2.00
C GLU A 60 -17.09 5.88 -2.75
N SER A 61 -16.06 6.34 -2.08
CA SER A 61 -14.71 6.31 -2.62
C SER A 61 -13.94 5.25 -1.86
N THR A 62 -13.60 4.15 -2.52
CA THR A 62 -12.81 3.08 -1.95
C THR A 62 -11.34 3.30 -2.31
N LEU A 63 -10.47 3.17 -1.32
CA LEU A 63 -9.03 3.17 -1.51
C LEU A 63 -8.57 1.79 -2.00
N ASP A 64 -7.88 1.76 -3.13
CA ASP A 64 -7.39 0.54 -3.77
C ASP A 64 -5.86 0.62 -3.91
N PRO A 65 -5.10 -0.08 -3.05
CA PRO A 65 -3.65 -0.13 -3.17
C PRO A 65 -3.24 -0.96 -4.39
N ILE A 66 -2.27 -0.45 -5.15
CA ILE A 66 -1.73 -1.08 -6.35
C ILE A 66 -0.43 -1.77 -5.99
N PHE A 67 -0.41 -3.11 -6.03
CA PHE A 67 0.74 -3.92 -5.63
C PHE A 67 1.73 -4.21 -6.77
N ASP A 68 1.67 -3.46 -7.87
CA ASP A 68 2.71 -3.54 -8.90
C ASP A 68 4.10 -3.39 -8.28
N VAL A 69 5.05 -4.18 -8.79
CA VAL A 69 6.43 -4.18 -8.28
C VAL A 69 7.11 -2.86 -8.63
N GLY A 70 7.73 -2.22 -7.62
CA GLY A 70 8.55 -1.02 -7.81
C GLY A 70 9.91 -1.34 -8.42
N SER A 71 10.71 -0.33 -8.70
CA SER A 71 12.09 -0.52 -9.14
C SER A 71 13.00 -0.97 -8.00
N ALA A 72 14.04 -1.75 -8.34
CA ALA A 72 15.04 -2.16 -7.37
C ALA A 72 16.02 -1.00 -7.11
N GLU A 73 16.19 -0.63 -5.85
CA GLU A 73 17.20 0.30 -5.38
C GLU A 73 18.32 -0.48 -4.67
N MET A 74 19.50 -0.50 -5.27
CA MET A 74 20.66 -1.20 -4.70
C MET A 74 21.20 -0.42 -3.51
N THR A 75 21.07 -0.99 -2.32
CA THR A 75 21.54 -0.38 -1.07
C THR A 75 22.93 -0.83 -0.65
N GLY A 76 23.35 -2.00 -1.14
CA GLY A 76 24.63 -2.61 -0.77
C GLY A 76 24.67 -3.19 0.64
N ASP A 77 23.55 -3.21 1.35
CA ASP A 77 23.44 -3.87 2.66
C ASP A 77 23.07 -5.34 2.46
N GLU A 78 23.85 -6.24 3.05
CA GLU A 78 23.70 -7.69 2.89
C GLU A 78 22.40 -8.25 3.52
N LEU A 79 21.78 -7.51 4.44
CA LEU A 79 20.52 -7.87 5.08
C LEU A 79 19.29 -7.24 4.40
N HIS A 80 19.49 -6.43 3.37
CA HIS A 80 18.40 -5.93 2.55
C HIS A 80 18.06 -6.91 1.43
N PHE A 81 16.78 -7.03 1.13
CA PHE A 81 16.31 -7.81 -0.02
C PHE A 81 15.03 -7.24 -0.61
N MET A 82 14.84 -7.47 -1.88
CA MET A 82 13.63 -7.11 -2.61
C MET A 82 12.93 -8.37 -3.10
N VAL A 83 11.61 -8.40 -2.99
CA VAL A 83 10.76 -9.44 -3.58
C VAL A 83 10.40 -9.04 -5.01
N ASN A 84 10.67 -9.93 -5.98
CA ASN A 84 10.54 -9.62 -7.42
C ASN A 84 9.14 -9.85 -8.00
N ASP A 85 8.21 -10.30 -7.20
CA ASP A 85 6.81 -10.54 -7.59
C ASP A 85 5.82 -9.84 -6.63
N ASP A 86 4.54 -10.18 -6.70
CA ASP A 86 3.45 -9.66 -5.87
C ASP A 86 3.37 -10.33 -4.48
N SER A 87 4.41 -11.09 -4.08
CA SER A 87 4.45 -11.76 -2.79
C SER A 87 4.85 -10.82 -1.65
N PHE A 88 4.54 -11.26 -0.45
CA PHE A 88 4.86 -10.61 0.81
C PHE A 88 5.70 -11.57 1.65
N PHE A 89 6.31 -11.08 2.71
CA PHE A 89 6.84 -11.92 3.77
C PHE A 89 6.15 -11.59 5.10
N ARG A 90 6.18 -12.57 6.00
CA ARG A 90 5.52 -12.46 7.29
C ARG A 90 6.42 -11.88 8.34
N VAL A 91 5.85 -11.03 9.15
CA VAL A 91 6.48 -10.54 10.36
C VAL A 91 5.47 -10.62 11.51
N ARG A 92 5.97 -10.79 12.71
CA ARG A 92 5.16 -10.76 13.93
C ARG A 92 5.23 -9.36 14.53
N ASP A 93 4.08 -8.74 14.68
CA ASP A 93 3.97 -7.43 15.32
C ASP A 93 4.14 -7.54 16.84
N PHE A 94 4.30 -6.40 17.51
CA PHE A 94 4.49 -6.32 18.96
C PHE A 94 3.33 -6.92 19.77
N ASP A 95 2.13 -6.92 19.20
CA ASP A 95 0.93 -7.55 19.78
C ASP A 95 0.88 -9.07 19.58
N GLY A 96 1.89 -9.65 18.90
CA GLY A 96 1.97 -11.07 18.58
C GLY A 96 1.14 -11.49 17.36
N GLU A 97 0.46 -10.56 16.69
CA GLU A 97 -0.26 -10.84 15.44
C GLU A 97 0.70 -11.02 14.26
N VAL A 98 0.30 -11.89 13.33
CA VAL A 98 1.02 -12.06 12.06
C VAL A 98 0.56 -10.98 11.10
N VAL A 99 1.51 -10.20 10.58
CA VAL A 99 1.27 -9.16 9.59
C VAL A 99 2.21 -9.37 8.40
N TYR A 100 1.84 -8.82 7.27
CA TYR A 100 2.53 -9.01 6.00
C TYR A 100 3.18 -7.71 5.56
N THR A 101 4.35 -7.80 4.97
CA THR A 101 5.07 -6.62 4.47
C THR A 101 5.88 -6.95 3.21
N ARG A 102 6.22 -5.90 2.46
CA ARG A 102 7.13 -5.98 1.32
C ARG A 102 8.47 -5.29 1.59
N LEU A 103 8.59 -4.64 2.76
CA LEU A 103 9.80 -3.91 3.13
C LEU A 103 10.89 -4.87 3.61
N GLY A 104 11.70 -5.37 2.70
CA GLY A 104 12.80 -6.31 2.96
C GLY A 104 14.04 -5.69 3.63
N LYS A 105 13.82 -4.85 4.63
CA LYS A 105 14.88 -4.27 5.46
C LYS A 105 15.00 -5.08 6.74
N LEU A 106 15.96 -6.01 6.77
CA LEU A 106 16.28 -6.76 7.97
C LEU A 106 17.43 -6.11 8.74
N SER A 107 17.51 -6.43 10.02
CA SER A 107 18.62 -6.06 10.90
C SER A 107 18.88 -7.16 11.91
N ALA A 108 20.13 -7.36 12.27
CA ALA A 108 20.50 -8.27 13.35
C ALA A 108 20.41 -7.49 14.68
N ASP A 109 19.68 -8.06 15.65
CA ASP A 109 19.59 -7.52 16.99
C ASP A 109 20.80 -7.99 17.83
N TYR A 110 21.14 -7.25 18.88
CA TYR A 110 22.22 -7.60 19.81
C TYR A 110 21.97 -8.92 20.57
N LEU A 111 20.73 -9.39 20.61
CA LEU A 111 20.34 -10.68 21.20
C LEU A 111 20.55 -11.87 20.24
N GLY A 112 21.03 -11.62 19.03
CA GLY A 112 21.21 -12.67 18.03
C GLY A 112 19.91 -13.09 17.36
N SER A 113 19.00 -12.17 17.12
CA SER A 113 17.76 -12.42 16.38
C SER A 113 17.71 -11.53 15.13
N ILE A 114 17.26 -12.07 14.02
CA ILE A 114 16.99 -11.28 12.82
C ILE A 114 15.61 -10.66 12.93
N THR A 115 15.60 -9.34 12.89
CA THR A 115 14.37 -8.55 12.97
C THR A 115 14.13 -7.80 11.66
N ALA A 116 12.88 -7.66 11.30
CA ALA A 116 12.43 -6.79 10.23
C ALA A 116 12.32 -5.34 10.71
N PHE A 117 11.83 -4.47 9.84
CA PHE A 117 11.68 -3.05 10.09
C PHE A 117 11.05 -2.74 11.47
N ARG A 118 11.67 -1.82 12.21
CA ARG A 118 11.29 -1.40 13.57
C ARG A 118 11.34 -2.50 14.64
N GLY A 119 12.15 -3.54 14.45
CA GLY A 119 12.34 -4.58 15.47
C GLY A 119 11.24 -5.64 15.53
N ARG A 120 10.41 -5.76 14.49
CA ARG A 120 9.45 -6.86 14.36
C ARG A 120 10.16 -8.16 14.04
N GLN A 121 9.72 -9.26 14.62
CA GLN A 121 10.32 -10.55 14.33
C GLN A 121 9.90 -11.07 12.96
N LEU A 122 10.88 -11.59 12.20
CA LEU A 122 10.59 -12.33 10.98
C LEU A 122 9.87 -13.64 11.32
N GLU A 123 8.97 -14.10 10.47
CA GLU A 123 8.31 -15.39 10.63
C GLU A 123 8.53 -16.27 9.38
N PRO A 124 9.12 -17.45 9.52
CA PRO A 124 9.62 -18.08 10.77
C PRO A 124 10.78 -17.31 11.40
N PRO A 125 10.90 -17.33 12.75
CA PRO A 125 11.98 -16.62 13.44
C PRO A 125 13.33 -17.22 13.04
N ILE A 126 14.28 -16.34 12.72
CA ILE A 126 15.64 -16.72 12.39
C ILE A 126 16.54 -16.22 13.51
N GLU A 127 17.20 -17.16 14.20
CA GLU A 127 18.14 -16.87 15.26
C GLU A 127 19.57 -16.90 14.70
N THR A 128 20.37 -15.93 15.08
CA THR A 128 21.79 -15.91 14.76
C THR A 128 22.56 -16.55 15.89
N GLY A 129 23.55 -17.38 15.57
CA GLY A 129 24.49 -17.92 16.58
C GLY A 129 25.35 -16.80 17.18
N GLU A 130 25.97 -17.10 18.34
CA GLU A 130 26.92 -16.18 18.96
C GLU A 130 28.18 -16.00 18.09
N GLY A 131 28.67 -14.76 18.00
CA GLY A 131 29.91 -14.43 17.32
C GLY A 131 29.86 -14.34 15.80
N MET A 132 28.66 -14.19 15.21
CA MET A 132 28.54 -13.94 13.77
C MET A 132 28.89 -12.48 13.42
N THR A 133 29.70 -12.32 12.37
CA THR A 133 30.29 -11.04 11.97
C THR A 133 29.76 -10.50 10.64
N ALA A 134 29.23 -11.38 9.79
CA ALA A 134 28.67 -11.01 8.48
C ALA A 134 27.50 -11.92 8.15
N PHE A 135 26.53 -11.36 7.45
CA PHE A 135 25.31 -12.04 7.00
C PHE A 135 25.22 -11.94 5.48
N ALA A 136 24.61 -12.92 4.85
CA ALA A 136 24.33 -12.88 3.43
C ALA A 136 23.00 -13.57 3.15
N ILE A 137 22.21 -12.97 2.26
CA ILE A 137 20.96 -13.54 1.74
C ILE A 137 21.23 -13.97 0.30
N ASP A 138 20.83 -15.17 -0.06
CA ASP A 138 20.92 -15.63 -1.43
C ASP A 138 19.59 -15.45 -2.20
N PRO A 139 19.56 -15.55 -3.53
CA PRO A 139 18.32 -15.39 -4.31
C PRO A 139 17.21 -16.40 -3.99
N SER A 140 17.54 -17.51 -3.34
CA SER A 140 16.56 -18.52 -2.85
C SER A 140 16.03 -18.20 -1.45
N GLY A 141 16.40 -17.03 -0.88
CA GLY A 141 15.94 -16.60 0.43
C GLY A 141 16.66 -17.26 1.59
N VAL A 142 17.72 -18.00 1.34
CA VAL A 142 18.52 -18.60 2.41
C VAL A 142 19.39 -17.53 3.04
N LEU A 143 19.22 -17.35 4.35
CA LEU A 143 20.06 -16.47 5.16
C LEU A 143 21.22 -17.28 5.74
N SER A 144 22.43 -16.85 5.49
CA SER A 144 23.66 -17.43 6.02
C SER A 144 24.43 -16.39 6.84
N GLY A 145 25.10 -16.86 7.89
CA GLY A 145 26.00 -16.09 8.73
C GLY A 145 27.44 -16.59 8.65
N ARG A 146 28.40 -15.70 8.80
CA ARG A 146 29.82 -16.05 8.88
C ARG A 146 30.32 -15.82 10.31
N THR A 147 30.87 -16.86 10.91
CA THR A 147 31.51 -16.80 12.22
C THR A 147 32.89 -16.15 12.12
N GLN A 148 33.46 -15.70 13.25
CA GLN A 148 34.81 -15.12 13.32
C GLN A 148 35.89 -16.10 12.81
N ASP A 149 35.67 -17.41 12.93
CA ASP A 149 36.55 -18.45 12.42
C ASP A 149 36.48 -18.64 10.90
N GLY A 150 35.61 -17.87 10.20
CA GLY A 150 35.43 -17.91 8.75
C GLY A 150 34.48 -19.01 8.26
N THR A 151 33.90 -19.82 9.14
CA THR A 151 32.88 -20.81 8.77
C THR A 151 31.57 -20.12 8.40
N VAL A 152 30.93 -20.62 7.32
CA VAL A 152 29.58 -20.13 6.88
C VAL A 152 28.56 -21.13 7.38
N GLU A 153 27.58 -20.64 8.10
CA GLU A 153 26.48 -21.42 8.66
C GLU A 153 25.13 -20.90 8.11
N THR A 154 24.24 -21.83 7.75
CA THR A 154 22.89 -21.50 7.32
C THR A 154 22.01 -21.27 8.54
N LEU A 155 21.41 -20.08 8.66
CA LEU A 155 20.60 -19.67 9.79
C LEU A 155 19.13 -20.00 9.60
N GLY A 156 18.64 -19.86 8.37
CA GLY A 156 17.23 -20.08 8.03
C GLY A 156 16.90 -19.68 6.61
N GLN A 157 15.63 -19.76 6.28
CA GLN A 157 15.13 -19.38 4.97
C GLN A 157 13.91 -18.47 5.10
N ILE A 158 13.90 -17.40 4.32
CA ILE A 158 12.77 -16.47 4.24
C ILE A 158 11.63 -17.16 3.50
N THR A 159 10.44 -17.13 4.07
CA THR A 159 9.22 -17.65 3.45
C THR A 159 8.42 -16.50 2.84
N LEU A 160 7.98 -16.67 1.61
CA LEU A 160 7.09 -15.74 0.91
C LEU A 160 5.65 -16.20 1.02
N VAL A 161 4.75 -15.21 0.93
CA VAL A 161 3.31 -15.42 1.01
C VAL A 161 2.65 -14.66 -0.13
N ARG A 162 1.71 -15.28 -0.82
CA ARG A 162 0.91 -14.67 -1.86
C ARG A 162 -0.57 -14.78 -1.52
N PHE A 163 -1.33 -13.76 -1.89
CA PHE A 163 -2.78 -13.71 -1.74
C PHE A 163 -3.47 -13.79 -3.11
N MET A 164 -4.67 -14.35 -3.14
CA MET A 164 -5.48 -14.34 -4.37
C MET A 164 -5.91 -12.92 -4.75
N ASN A 165 -6.19 -12.09 -3.75
CA ASN A 165 -6.60 -10.71 -3.94
C ASN A 165 -5.82 -9.79 -2.99
N PRO A 166 -4.60 -9.37 -3.38
CA PRO A 166 -3.76 -8.50 -2.53
C PRO A 166 -4.38 -7.13 -2.27
N SER A 167 -5.17 -6.59 -3.21
CA SER A 167 -5.82 -5.28 -3.05
C SER A 167 -6.86 -5.24 -1.91
N ALA A 168 -7.34 -6.40 -1.48
CA ALA A 168 -8.28 -6.50 -0.37
C ALA A 168 -7.60 -6.70 1.00
N LEU A 169 -6.28 -6.66 1.07
CA LEU A 169 -5.56 -6.64 2.34
C LEU A 169 -5.87 -5.35 3.11
N GLU A 170 -6.00 -5.47 4.42
CA GLU A 170 -6.17 -4.32 5.29
C GLU A 170 -4.82 -3.66 5.56
N SER A 171 -4.67 -2.39 5.18
CA SER A 171 -3.46 -1.62 5.46
C SER A 171 -3.46 -1.15 6.92
N LEU A 172 -2.41 -1.49 7.66
CA LEU A 172 -2.19 -1.04 9.04
C LEU A 172 -1.29 0.21 9.12
N GLY A 173 -0.84 0.72 7.97
CA GLY A 173 0.19 1.75 7.91
C GLY A 173 1.61 1.18 7.92
N ASP A 174 2.62 2.03 7.73
CA ASP A 174 4.05 1.65 7.76
C ASP A 174 4.44 0.52 6.76
N GLY A 175 3.65 0.29 5.69
CA GLY A 175 3.87 -0.81 4.76
C GLY A 175 3.52 -2.19 5.32
N LEU A 176 2.68 -2.24 6.35
CA LEU A 176 2.16 -3.45 6.97
C LEU A 176 0.73 -3.71 6.51
N TYR A 177 0.45 -4.98 6.28
CA TYR A 177 -0.85 -5.44 5.81
C TYR A 177 -1.34 -6.60 6.66
N ARG A 178 -2.66 -6.66 6.85
CA ARG A 178 -3.34 -7.76 7.52
C ARG A 178 -4.24 -8.49 6.55
N GLU A 179 -4.36 -9.80 6.73
CA GLU A 179 -5.32 -10.61 5.99
C GLU A 179 -6.75 -10.18 6.31
N SER A 180 -7.56 -10.08 5.27
CA SER A 180 -8.98 -9.80 5.38
C SER A 180 -9.81 -10.96 4.82
N VAL A 181 -11.10 -10.97 5.12
CA VAL A 181 -12.02 -11.98 4.56
C VAL A 181 -12.02 -11.94 3.02
N ASN A 182 -11.78 -10.78 2.42
CA ASN A 182 -11.83 -10.57 0.97
C ASN A 182 -10.49 -10.81 0.27
N SER A 183 -9.36 -10.86 1.00
CA SER A 183 -8.04 -11.17 0.45
C SER A 183 -7.92 -12.64 0.06
N GLY A 184 -8.77 -13.49 0.64
CA GLY A 184 -8.67 -14.94 0.54
C GLY A 184 -7.54 -15.52 1.39
N ALA A 185 -7.41 -16.85 1.37
CA ALA A 185 -6.34 -17.53 2.10
C ALA A 185 -4.97 -17.23 1.52
N SER A 186 -3.98 -17.17 2.40
CA SER A 186 -2.57 -17.01 2.03
C SER A 186 -1.97 -18.31 1.51
N PHE A 187 -1.16 -18.23 0.45
CA PHE A 187 -0.36 -19.33 -0.07
C PHE A 187 1.10 -19.08 0.30
N GLU A 188 1.70 -20.05 0.96
CA GLU A 188 3.09 -19.97 1.40
C GLU A 188 4.01 -20.74 0.48
N GLY A 189 5.23 -20.24 0.32
CA GLY A 189 6.29 -20.91 -0.43
C GLY A 189 7.64 -20.28 -0.18
N VAL A 190 8.67 -20.89 -0.75
CA VAL A 190 10.02 -20.38 -0.67
C VAL A 190 10.42 -19.68 -1.97
N PRO A 191 11.26 -18.63 -1.91
CA PRO A 191 11.74 -17.96 -3.12
C PRO A 191 12.39 -18.94 -4.10
N GLY A 192 12.02 -18.81 -5.38
CA GLY A 192 12.56 -19.67 -6.46
C GLY A 192 11.90 -21.03 -6.60
N ASP A 193 10.88 -21.36 -5.80
CA ASP A 193 10.13 -22.61 -5.93
C ASP A 193 8.80 -22.36 -6.65
N GLY A 194 8.63 -22.95 -7.82
CA GLY A 194 7.40 -23.04 -8.59
C GLY A 194 6.73 -21.72 -8.88
N SER A 195 5.87 -21.29 -7.99
CA SER A 195 5.03 -20.08 -8.16
C SER A 195 5.66 -18.79 -7.62
N PHE A 196 6.76 -18.90 -6.87
CA PHE A 196 7.41 -17.76 -6.22
C PHE A 196 8.69 -17.39 -6.96
N SER A 197 8.83 -16.09 -7.25
CA SER A 197 10.05 -15.57 -7.84
C SER A 197 11.21 -15.59 -6.85
N THR A 198 12.43 -15.55 -7.38
CA THR A 198 13.61 -15.32 -6.55
C THR A 198 13.60 -13.92 -5.96
N ILE A 199 14.25 -13.72 -4.84
CA ILE A 199 14.48 -12.39 -4.26
C ILE A 199 15.78 -11.79 -4.83
N THR A 200 15.87 -10.45 -4.77
CA THR A 200 17.11 -9.73 -5.10
C THR A 200 17.78 -9.27 -3.82
N PRO A 201 18.91 -9.88 -3.44
CA PRO A 201 19.65 -9.48 -2.24
C PRO A 201 20.37 -8.14 -2.45
N GLY A 202 20.61 -7.40 -1.36
CA GLY A 202 21.31 -6.12 -1.38
C GLY A 202 20.51 -4.97 -1.99
N ALA A 203 19.20 -5.14 -2.18
CA ALA A 203 18.32 -4.15 -2.75
C ALA A 203 17.05 -3.97 -1.91
N LEU A 204 16.46 -2.80 -1.98
CA LEU A 204 15.11 -2.53 -1.48
C LEU A 204 14.18 -2.21 -2.65
N GLU A 205 12.92 -2.52 -2.48
CA GLU A 205 11.89 -2.10 -3.41
C GLU A 205 11.64 -0.60 -3.26
N SER A 206 11.76 0.16 -4.33
CA SER A 206 11.40 1.57 -4.37
C SER A 206 9.87 1.72 -4.46
N SER A 207 9.35 2.88 -4.08
CA SER A 207 7.93 3.21 -4.28
C SER A 207 7.53 3.04 -5.76
N ASN A 208 6.32 2.53 -6.01
CA ASN A 208 5.75 2.44 -7.37
C ASN A 208 4.98 3.71 -7.78
N VAL A 209 5.19 4.82 -7.07
CA VAL A 209 4.59 6.13 -7.35
C VAL A 209 5.33 6.84 -8.48
N ASP A 210 4.62 7.25 -9.51
CA ASP A 210 5.11 8.13 -10.57
C ASP A 210 4.72 9.59 -10.27
N MET A 211 5.71 10.41 -9.93
CA MET A 211 5.49 11.82 -9.58
C MET A 211 4.78 12.60 -10.70
N ALA A 212 5.12 12.37 -11.97
CA ALA A 212 4.53 13.12 -13.08
C ALA A 212 3.03 12.81 -13.21
N ARG A 213 2.69 11.56 -13.03
CA ARG A 213 1.30 11.10 -12.99
C ARG A 213 0.54 11.69 -11.81
N GLU A 214 1.11 11.63 -10.60
CA GLU A 214 0.46 12.16 -9.39
C GLU A 214 0.25 13.68 -9.49
N PHE A 215 1.22 14.46 -9.97
CA PHE A 215 1.02 15.89 -10.22
C PHE A 215 -0.10 16.15 -11.23
N THR A 216 -0.20 15.36 -12.28
CA THR A 216 -1.27 15.49 -13.27
C THR A 216 -2.63 15.21 -12.64
N GLU A 217 -2.75 14.13 -11.86
CA GLU A 217 -3.97 13.78 -11.13
C GLU A 217 -4.34 14.88 -10.12
N MET A 218 -3.37 15.44 -9.41
CA MET A 218 -3.57 16.56 -8.49
C MET A 218 -4.18 17.79 -9.20
N ILE A 219 -3.63 18.19 -10.35
CA ILE A 219 -4.15 19.33 -11.11
C ILE A 219 -5.58 19.07 -11.60
N ILE A 220 -5.87 17.86 -12.06
CA ILE A 220 -7.21 17.47 -12.49
C ILE A 220 -8.18 17.53 -11.32
N ALA A 221 -7.84 16.96 -10.17
CA ALA A 221 -8.67 16.97 -8.97
C ALA A 221 -8.92 18.39 -8.45
N GLN A 222 -7.90 19.25 -8.42
CA GLN A 222 -8.04 20.65 -8.04
C GLN A 222 -9.01 21.41 -8.97
N ARG A 223 -8.90 21.20 -10.29
CA ARG A 223 -9.82 21.83 -11.25
C ARG A 223 -11.26 21.30 -11.11
N ALA A 224 -11.41 19.99 -10.89
CA ALA A 224 -12.71 19.37 -10.68
C ALA A 224 -13.35 19.85 -9.36
N TYR A 225 -12.57 19.99 -8.29
CA TYR A 225 -13.01 20.60 -7.04
C TYR A 225 -13.53 22.04 -7.25
N GLN A 226 -12.75 22.88 -7.93
CA GLN A 226 -13.14 24.27 -8.26
C GLN A 226 -14.40 24.32 -9.13
N ALA A 227 -14.58 23.39 -10.07
CA ALA A 227 -15.80 23.31 -10.87
C ALA A 227 -17.01 22.94 -10.01
N SER A 228 -16.87 22.02 -9.07
CA SER A 228 -17.92 21.63 -8.12
C SER A 228 -18.31 22.78 -7.20
N VAL A 229 -17.34 23.57 -6.72
CA VAL A 229 -17.59 24.79 -5.92
C VAL A 229 -18.39 25.83 -6.72
N ARG A 230 -18.02 26.05 -8.00
CA ARG A 230 -18.77 26.97 -8.86
C ARG A 230 -20.19 26.48 -9.12
N ALA A 231 -20.37 25.19 -9.39
CA ALA A 231 -21.71 24.60 -9.57
C ALA A 231 -22.56 24.75 -8.31
N PHE A 232 -21.97 24.59 -7.13
CA PHE A 232 -22.63 24.83 -5.85
C PHE A 232 -23.07 26.30 -5.71
N SER A 233 -22.16 27.25 -5.96
CA SER A 233 -22.46 28.72 -5.88
C SER A 233 -23.58 29.16 -6.84
N VAL A 234 -23.57 28.62 -8.08
CA VAL A 234 -24.65 28.89 -9.06
C VAL A 234 -25.96 28.29 -8.58
N GLY A 235 -25.94 27.07 -8.05
CA GLY A 235 -27.14 26.43 -7.48
C GLY A 235 -27.73 27.23 -6.31
N ASP A 236 -26.90 27.77 -5.43
CA ASP A 236 -27.27 28.58 -4.29
C ASP A 236 -27.91 29.93 -4.75
N SER A 237 -27.27 30.60 -5.70
CA SER A 237 -27.80 31.85 -6.28
C SER A 237 -29.15 31.64 -6.98
N MET A 238 -29.35 30.52 -7.65
CA MET A 238 -30.66 30.17 -8.25
C MET A 238 -31.74 29.95 -7.19
N LEU A 239 -31.39 29.32 -6.07
CA LEU A 239 -32.31 29.13 -4.95
C LEU A 239 -32.69 30.47 -4.31
N ALA A 240 -31.73 31.37 -4.09
CA ALA A 240 -31.96 32.70 -3.57
C ALA A 240 -32.93 33.47 -4.47
N THR A 241 -32.70 33.49 -5.78
CA THR A 241 -33.56 34.13 -6.76
C THR A 241 -34.98 33.52 -6.78
N ALA A 242 -35.09 32.20 -6.69
CA ALA A 242 -36.38 31.52 -6.65
C ALA A 242 -37.17 31.86 -5.38
N THR A 243 -36.50 32.04 -4.25
CA THR A 243 -37.11 32.42 -2.97
C THR A 243 -37.61 33.87 -3.01
N ASP A 244 -36.87 34.78 -3.67
CA ASP A 244 -37.25 36.16 -3.83
C ASP A 244 -38.49 36.34 -4.77
N LEU A 245 -38.61 35.45 -5.77
CA LEU A 245 -39.77 35.46 -6.68
C LEU A 245 -41.09 34.93 -6.06
N THR A 246 -40.98 34.24 -4.91
CA THR A 246 -42.13 33.67 -4.20
C THR A 246 -42.64 34.58 -3.05
N ARG A 247 -41.99 35.72 -2.86
CA ARG A 247 -42.43 36.80 -1.94
C ARG A 247 -43.16 37.90 -2.69
#